data_fee70b653be3090305847f28de1f7451
#
_entry.id   fee70b653be3090305847f28de1f7451
#
_cell.length_a   1.000
_cell.length_b   1.000
_cell.length_c   1.000
_cell.angle_alpha   90.00
_cell.angle_beta   90.00
_cell.angle_gamma   90.00
#
_symmetry.space_group_name_H-M   'P 1'
#
loop_
_entity.id
_entity.type
_entity.pdbx_description
1 polymer ?
#
loop_
_entity_poly.entity_id
_entity_poly.type
_entity_poly.pdbx_seq_one_letter_code
_entity_poly.pdbx_strand_id
1 'polypeptide(L)'
;MKKNRKVWLLAVPLIIILGYMIWDSYSQPGIKDIPGEFEEVAFVRNEQNKGGIERIYAVTVGDLTNANYDACAELFPTNDFNSVTRVFFFDRNKPYPTTLTIEPPHYDTSKYEAINIIKRRGSNN
;
A
#
# COMPACT_ATOMS: atom_id res chain seq x y z
N MET A 1 46.26 11.39 17.17
CA MET A 1 45.87 10.91 15.85
C MET A 1 45.63 9.41 15.79
N LYS A 2 46.21 8.64 16.67
CA LYS A 2 45.93 7.21 16.75
C LYS A 2 44.50 6.91 17.20
N LYS A 3 43.85 7.84 17.89
CA LYS A 3 42.44 7.67 18.30
C LYS A 3 41.44 7.69 17.13
N ASN A 4 41.79 8.38 16.04
CA ASN A 4 40.87 8.49 14.89
C ASN A 4 40.81 7.22 14.05
N ARG A 5 41.86 6.38 14.12
CA ARG A 5 41.84 5.10 13.36
C ARG A 5 40.82 4.11 13.89
N LYS A 6 40.65 4.05 15.22
CA LYS A 6 39.68 3.14 15.82
C LYS A 6 38.25 3.56 15.55
N VAL A 7 38.02 4.87 15.54
CA VAL A 7 36.70 5.41 15.20
C VAL A 7 36.36 5.12 13.72
N TRP A 8 37.33 5.24 12.84
CA TRP A 8 37.18 4.93 11.44
C TRP A 8 36.85 3.46 11.18
N LEU A 9 37.50 2.56 11.93
CA LEU A 9 37.28 1.12 11.81
C LEU A 9 35.85 0.72 12.24
N LEU A 10 35.23 1.49 13.14
CA LEU A 10 33.86 1.26 13.57
C LEU A 10 32.85 1.96 12.66
N ALA A 11 33.23 3.09 12.06
CA ALA A 11 32.34 3.85 11.19
C ALA A 11 32.12 3.20 9.84
N VAL A 12 33.13 2.55 9.27
CA VAL A 12 33.04 1.93 7.94
C VAL A 12 32.00 0.81 7.89
N PRO A 13 32.00 -0.20 8.79
CA PRO A 13 30.95 -1.22 8.77
C PRO A 13 29.56 -0.65 9.04
N LEU A 14 29.46 0.38 9.88
CA LEU A 14 28.17 1.02 10.14
C LEU A 14 27.61 1.68 8.88
N ILE A 15 28.43 2.37 8.12
CA ILE A 15 28.03 3.00 6.86
C ILE A 15 27.59 1.95 5.84
N ILE A 16 28.30 0.84 5.76
CA ILE A 16 27.94 -0.26 4.86
C ILE A 16 26.58 -0.85 5.21
N ILE A 17 26.31 -1.06 6.50
CA ILE A 17 25.03 -1.59 6.97
C ILE A 17 23.89 -0.62 6.65
N LEU A 18 24.09 0.67 6.91
CA LEU A 18 23.07 1.69 6.60
C LEU A 18 22.83 1.79 5.10
N GLY A 19 23.88 1.74 4.29
CA GLY A 19 23.75 1.75 2.85
C GLY A 19 22.97 0.54 2.32
N TYR A 20 23.25 -0.64 2.89
CA TYR A 20 22.52 -1.86 2.53
C TYR A 20 21.03 -1.76 2.90
N MET A 21 20.72 -1.24 4.09
CA MET A 21 19.33 -1.05 4.51
C MET A 21 18.58 -0.10 3.61
N ILE A 22 19.21 1.00 3.21
CA ILE A 22 18.62 1.96 2.29
C ILE A 22 18.40 1.33 0.93
N TRP A 23 19.38 0.62 0.41
CA TRP A 23 19.27 -0.09 -0.87
C TRP A 23 18.13 -1.09 -0.86
N ASP A 24 18.06 -1.93 0.18
CA ASP A 24 17.00 -2.94 0.34
C ASP A 24 15.62 -2.29 0.38
N SER A 25 15.49 -1.16 1.08
CA SER A 25 14.25 -0.41 1.16
C SER A 25 13.80 0.11 -0.22
N TYR A 26 14.73 0.60 -1.04
CA TYR A 26 14.42 1.09 -2.38
C TYR A 26 14.22 -0.02 -3.41
N SER A 27 14.82 -1.18 -3.21
CA SER A 27 14.72 -2.28 -4.17
C SER A 27 13.49 -3.15 -3.98
N GLN A 28 12.75 -3.00 -2.87
CA GLN A 28 11.52 -3.75 -2.67
C GLN A 28 10.44 -3.28 -3.64
N PRO A 29 9.70 -4.22 -4.24
CA PRO A 29 8.62 -3.84 -5.15
C PRO A 29 7.53 -3.08 -4.40
N GLY A 30 7.09 -1.99 -4.97
CA GLY A 30 6.03 -1.17 -4.43
C GLY A 30 4.92 -0.96 -5.44
N ILE A 31 3.90 -0.23 -5.01
CA ILE A 31 2.73 0.03 -5.85
C ILE A 31 3.11 0.75 -7.16
N LYS A 32 4.17 1.55 -7.14
CA LYS A 32 4.64 2.28 -8.31
C LYS A 32 5.35 1.40 -9.34
N ASP A 33 5.81 0.23 -8.93
CA ASP A 33 6.50 -0.72 -9.82
C ASP A 33 5.52 -1.59 -10.62
N ILE A 34 4.25 -1.54 -10.28
CA ILE A 34 3.22 -2.32 -10.95
C ILE A 34 2.66 -1.52 -12.12
N PRO A 35 2.49 -2.13 -13.30
CA PRO A 35 1.88 -1.43 -14.44
C PRO A 35 0.50 -0.88 -14.12
N GLY A 36 0.26 0.40 -14.44
CA GLY A 36 -1.01 1.06 -14.20
C GLY A 36 -0.90 2.44 -13.57
N GLU A 37 0.29 2.85 -13.17
CA GLU A 37 0.51 4.13 -12.48
C GLU A 37 -0.42 4.29 -11.28
N PHE A 38 -0.37 3.30 -10.37
CA PHE A 38 -1.22 3.27 -9.18
C PHE A 38 -0.70 4.21 -8.10
N GLU A 39 -1.64 4.87 -7.41
CA GLU A 39 -1.32 5.72 -6.27
C GLU A 39 -2.42 5.56 -5.22
N GLU A 40 -2.03 5.23 -3.98
CA GLU A 40 -2.97 5.16 -2.87
C GLU A 40 -3.34 6.59 -2.44
N VAL A 41 -4.63 6.89 -2.44
CA VAL A 41 -5.13 8.23 -2.12
C VAL A 41 -5.97 8.29 -0.85
N ALA A 42 -6.48 7.15 -0.39
CA ALA A 42 -7.25 7.07 0.84
C ALA A 42 -7.18 5.68 1.45
N PHE A 43 -7.29 5.63 2.77
CA PHE A 43 -7.27 4.40 3.53
C PHE A 43 -8.11 4.56 4.78
N VAL A 44 -8.86 3.51 5.13
CA VAL A 44 -9.57 3.44 6.39
C VAL A 44 -9.52 2.01 6.90
N ARG A 45 -9.46 1.86 8.21
CA ARG A 45 -9.46 0.57 8.88
C ARG A 45 -10.44 0.63 10.03
N ASN A 46 -11.17 -0.47 10.28
CA ASN A 46 -12.04 -0.52 11.45
C ASN A 46 -11.20 -0.55 12.72
N GLU A 47 -11.62 0.19 13.73
CA GLU A 47 -10.90 0.29 14.99
C GLU A 47 -11.43 -0.67 16.05
N GLN A 48 -12.54 -1.31 15.78
CA GLN A 48 -13.16 -2.26 16.70
C GLN A 48 -12.52 -3.62 16.55
N ASN A 49 -11.96 -4.13 17.64
CA ASN A 49 -11.33 -5.44 17.66
C ASN A 49 -12.31 -6.59 17.87
N LYS A 50 -13.59 -6.37 17.64
CA LYS A 50 -14.60 -7.41 17.74
C LYS A 50 -14.84 -8.03 16.39
N GLY A 51 -14.06 -9.04 16.05
CA GLY A 51 -14.14 -9.71 14.77
C GLY A 51 -12.95 -9.43 13.90
N GLY A 52 -13.07 -9.70 12.62
CA GLY A 52 -11.99 -9.54 11.67
C GLY A 52 -11.65 -8.08 11.38
N ILE A 53 -10.40 -7.85 10.99
CA ILE A 53 -9.94 -6.53 10.59
C ILE A 53 -10.45 -6.24 9.18
N GLU A 54 -11.01 -5.06 8.99
CA GLU A 54 -11.47 -4.60 7.69
C GLU A 54 -10.64 -3.40 7.26
N ARG A 55 -10.02 -3.51 6.07
CA ARG A 55 -9.20 -2.45 5.48
C ARG A 55 -9.79 -2.06 4.14
N ILE A 56 -9.90 -0.76 3.91
CA ILE A 56 -10.47 -0.22 2.68
C ILE A 56 -9.49 0.79 2.12
N TYR A 57 -9.08 0.59 0.87
CA TYR A 57 -8.13 1.44 0.16
C TYR A 57 -8.78 2.04 -1.07
N ALA A 58 -8.46 3.29 -1.34
CA ALA A 58 -8.76 3.93 -2.61
C ALA A 58 -7.45 4.17 -3.35
N VAL A 59 -7.39 3.70 -4.59
CA VAL A 59 -6.18 3.76 -5.42
C VAL A 59 -6.56 4.39 -6.75
N THR A 60 -5.81 5.41 -7.15
CA THR A 60 -5.99 5.99 -8.48
C THR A 60 -5.16 5.27 -9.52
N VAL A 61 -5.66 5.22 -10.73
CA VAL A 61 -5.02 4.56 -11.88
C VAL A 61 -4.74 5.61 -12.93
N GLY A 62 -3.47 5.76 -13.30
CA GLY A 62 -3.06 6.71 -14.33
C GLY A 62 -3.01 6.10 -15.72
N ASP A 63 -2.70 4.82 -15.82
CA ASP A 63 -2.63 4.08 -17.08
C ASP A 63 -3.65 2.95 -17.09
N LEU A 64 -4.83 3.25 -17.59
CA LEU A 64 -5.95 2.29 -17.60
C LEU A 64 -5.70 1.13 -18.57
N THR A 65 -4.89 1.33 -19.59
CA THR A 65 -4.66 0.33 -20.64
C THR A 65 -3.79 -0.82 -20.14
N ASN A 66 -2.76 -0.49 -19.36
CA ASN A 66 -1.78 -1.48 -18.90
C ASN A 66 -1.94 -1.85 -17.42
N ALA A 67 -3.00 -1.39 -16.78
CA ALA A 67 -3.18 -1.56 -15.34
C ALA A 67 -3.32 -3.04 -14.96
N ASN A 68 -2.48 -3.49 -14.05
CA ASN A 68 -2.57 -4.82 -13.46
C ASN A 68 -3.18 -4.70 -12.07
N TYR A 69 -4.50 -4.69 -11.99
CA TYR A 69 -5.24 -4.48 -10.75
C TYR A 69 -4.97 -5.56 -9.71
N ASP A 70 -4.90 -6.82 -10.14
CA ASP A 70 -4.66 -7.93 -9.22
C ASP A 70 -3.30 -7.85 -8.56
N ALA A 71 -2.27 -7.52 -9.32
CA ALA A 71 -0.92 -7.37 -8.78
C ALA A 71 -0.86 -6.20 -7.78
N CYS A 72 -1.56 -5.11 -8.06
CA CYS A 72 -1.64 -3.98 -7.15
C CYS A 72 -2.34 -4.39 -5.85
N ALA A 73 -3.46 -5.08 -5.95
CA ALA A 73 -4.23 -5.51 -4.78
C ALA A 73 -3.43 -6.47 -3.89
N GLU A 74 -2.58 -7.30 -4.49
CA GLU A 74 -1.75 -8.25 -3.74
C GLU A 74 -0.73 -7.57 -2.82
N LEU A 75 -0.38 -6.31 -3.08
CA LEU A 75 0.55 -5.57 -2.23
C LEU A 75 -0.07 -5.13 -0.89
N PHE A 76 -1.39 -5.10 -0.81
CA PHE A 76 -2.06 -4.69 0.42
C PHE A 76 -2.16 -5.85 1.40
N PRO A 77 -2.01 -5.60 2.72
CA PRO A 77 -1.96 -6.67 3.70
C PRO A 77 -3.29 -7.42 3.83
N THR A 78 -3.16 -8.76 3.92
CA THR A 78 -4.30 -9.66 4.15
C THR A 78 -3.92 -10.75 5.15
N ASN A 79 -2.95 -10.48 6.02
CA ASN A 79 -2.33 -11.51 6.86
C ASN A 79 -3.13 -11.88 8.10
N ASP A 80 -4.13 -11.08 8.47
CA ASP A 80 -4.87 -11.30 9.70
C ASP A 80 -6.02 -12.27 9.48
N PHE A 81 -6.24 -13.11 10.47
CA PHE A 81 -7.36 -14.04 10.47
C PHE A 81 -8.69 -13.28 10.35
N ASN A 82 -9.58 -13.74 9.50
CA ASN A 82 -10.86 -13.10 9.20
C ASN A 82 -10.77 -11.66 8.72
N SER A 83 -9.60 -11.25 8.26
CA SER A 83 -9.46 -9.91 7.70
C SER A 83 -10.05 -9.82 6.30
N VAL A 84 -10.55 -8.64 5.97
CA VAL A 84 -11.06 -8.34 4.63
C VAL A 84 -10.38 -7.07 4.16
N THR A 85 -9.82 -7.12 2.97
CA THR A 85 -9.19 -5.95 2.34
C THR A 85 -9.93 -5.66 1.05
N ARG A 86 -10.48 -4.46 0.96
CA ARG A 86 -11.16 -3.98 -0.24
C ARG A 86 -10.32 -2.89 -0.87
N VAL A 87 -10.07 -3.01 -2.16
CA VAL A 87 -9.32 -2.01 -2.91
C VAL A 87 -10.23 -1.48 -4.01
N PHE A 88 -10.53 -0.21 -3.94
CA PHE A 88 -11.33 0.49 -4.93
C PHE A 88 -10.40 1.26 -5.86
N PHE A 89 -10.51 1.02 -7.15
CA PHE A 89 -9.69 1.69 -8.16
C PHE A 89 -10.49 2.79 -8.84
N PHE A 90 -9.89 3.96 -8.95
CA PHE A 90 -10.51 5.13 -9.57
C PHE A 90 -9.61 5.68 -10.68
N ASP A 91 -10.23 6.23 -11.71
CA ASP A 91 -9.49 6.92 -12.78
C ASP A 91 -8.90 8.22 -12.23
N ARG A 92 -7.58 8.36 -12.33
CA ARG A 92 -6.88 9.56 -11.84
C ARG A 92 -7.37 10.84 -12.50
N ASN A 93 -7.87 10.76 -13.72
CA ASN A 93 -8.34 11.90 -14.50
C ASN A 93 -9.80 12.26 -14.22
N LYS A 94 -10.48 11.51 -13.38
CA LYS A 94 -11.85 11.77 -12.95
C LYS A 94 -11.88 12.04 -11.45
N PRO A 95 -12.98 12.61 -10.93
CA PRO A 95 -13.09 12.79 -9.48
C PRO A 95 -12.96 11.46 -8.74
N TYR A 96 -12.23 11.48 -7.64
CA TYR A 96 -12.05 10.31 -6.79
C TYR A 96 -12.10 10.74 -5.31
N PRO A 97 -12.50 9.82 -4.40
CA PRO A 97 -12.54 10.17 -2.98
C PRO A 97 -11.16 10.24 -2.37
N THR A 98 -10.98 11.18 -1.44
CA THR A 98 -9.76 11.28 -0.63
C THR A 98 -10.00 10.83 0.80
N THR A 99 -11.24 10.49 1.13
CA THR A 99 -11.64 9.95 2.43
C THR A 99 -12.58 8.78 2.21
N LEU A 100 -12.42 7.76 3.06
CA LEU A 100 -13.25 6.56 3.03
C LEU A 100 -13.89 6.36 4.39
N THR A 101 -14.99 5.59 4.42
CA THR A 101 -15.66 5.20 5.65
C THR A 101 -15.72 3.68 5.76
N ILE A 102 -15.78 3.17 6.98
CA ILE A 102 -15.92 1.73 7.22
C ILE A 102 -17.31 1.26 6.83
N GLU A 103 -18.31 2.10 7.01
CA GLU A 103 -19.68 1.76 6.66
C GLU A 103 -19.89 1.79 5.14
N PRO A 104 -20.52 0.75 4.55
CA PRO A 104 -20.84 0.76 3.12
C PRO A 104 -21.75 1.94 2.77
N PRO A 105 -21.56 2.52 1.57
CA PRO A 105 -20.71 2.09 0.46
C PRO A 105 -19.26 2.56 0.52
N HIS A 106 -18.78 3.06 1.64
CA HIS A 106 -17.40 3.47 1.92
C HIS A 106 -17.01 4.83 1.35
N TYR A 107 -17.68 5.29 0.31
CA TYR A 107 -17.47 6.61 -0.30
C TYR A 107 -18.78 7.07 -0.93
N ASP A 108 -18.83 8.34 -1.37
CA ASP A 108 -20.02 8.90 -2.01
C ASP A 108 -20.12 8.40 -3.45
N THR A 109 -20.94 7.36 -3.66
CA THR A 109 -21.13 6.74 -4.96
C THR A 109 -21.87 7.62 -5.94
N SER A 110 -22.48 8.72 -5.49
CA SER A 110 -23.11 9.69 -6.38
C SER A 110 -22.10 10.67 -6.99
N LYS A 111 -20.93 10.80 -6.39
CA LYS A 111 -19.87 11.71 -6.87
C LYS A 111 -18.73 10.98 -7.55
N TYR A 112 -18.44 9.76 -7.11
CA TYR A 112 -17.26 9.01 -7.53
C TYR A 112 -17.65 7.67 -8.08
N GLU A 113 -16.95 7.23 -9.12
CA GLU A 113 -17.20 5.94 -9.75
C GLU A 113 -15.91 5.12 -9.74
N ALA A 114 -15.97 3.97 -9.10
CA ALA A 114 -14.86 3.03 -9.11
C ALA A 114 -14.80 2.29 -10.44
N ILE A 115 -13.60 2.21 -11.03
CA ILE A 115 -13.41 1.49 -12.30
C ILE A 115 -13.18 0.00 -12.07
N ASN A 116 -12.73 -0.37 -10.86
CA ASN A 116 -12.58 -1.77 -10.47
C ASN A 116 -12.62 -1.87 -8.96
N ILE A 117 -13.03 -3.03 -8.46
CA ILE A 117 -13.09 -3.31 -7.03
C ILE A 117 -12.55 -4.71 -6.81
N ILE A 118 -11.54 -4.84 -5.94
CA ILE A 118 -10.98 -6.14 -5.59
C ILE A 118 -11.14 -6.34 -4.10
N LYS A 119 -11.75 -7.46 -3.72
CA LYS A 119 -11.93 -7.86 -2.33
C LYS A 119 -11.06 -9.09 -2.06
N ARG A 120 -10.23 -8.98 -1.03
CA ARG A 120 -9.36 -10.08 -0.62
C ARG A 120 -9.64 -10.42 0.84
N ARG A 121 -9.62 -11.71 1.15
CA ARG A 121 -9.79 -12.17 2.52
C ARG A 121 -8.47 -12.68 3.05
N GLY A 122 -8.21 -12.39 4.32
CA GLY A 122 -7.09 -12.96 5.01
C GLY A 122 -7.26 -14.45 5.13
N SER A 123 -6.17 -15.19 4.92
CA SER A 123 -6.17 -16.64 5.01
C SER A 123 -5.52 -17.08 6.30
N ASN A 124 -6.11 -18.09 6.92
CA ASN A 124 -5.55 -18.73 8.10
C ASN A 124 -4.92 -20.09 7.77
N ASN A 125 -4.73 -20.35 6.51
CA ASN A 125 -4.09 -21.60 6.06
C ASN A 125 -2.59 -21.54 6.23
#